data_4ea5244fdf09527d39d960f8b88546c0
#
_entry.id   4ea5244fdf09527d39d960f8b88546c0
#
_cell.length_a   1.000
_cell.length_b   1.000
_cell.length_c   1.000
_cell.angle_alpha   90.00
_cell.angle_beta   90.00
_cell.angle_gamma   90.00
#
_symmetry.space_group_name_H-M   'P 1'
#
loop_
_entity.id
_entity.type
_entity.pdbx_description
1 polymer ?
#
loop_
_entity_poly.entity_id
_entity_poly.type
_entity_poly.pdbx_seq_one_letter_code
_entity_poly.pdbx_strand_id
1 'polypeptide(L)'
;MKNCIKTVCFLFWTCVMFIACIDDDVEEGTVDLQTGENIPVFSVVMDDGQIITSETLKGEVSLIVFFHTGCPDCRKELPVLQKIYTDYGRRIRMVCISREESSAEIVRYWDENHLTLPYSAQENRTVYYQFAKSGIPRVYVIDKELVIRSVFTDNPLASYEDLAEAI
;
A
#
# COMPACT_ATOMS: atom_id res chain seq x y z
N MET A 1 -24.29 79.72 -15.62
CA MET A 1 -22.99 79.79 -14.98
C MET A 1 -22.96 78.82 -13.82
N LYS A 2 -21.94 78.02 -13.76
CA LYS A 2 -21.53 77.04 -12.72
C LYS A 2 -21.95 75.60 -12.95
N ASN A 3 -21.00 74.91 -13.52
CA ASN A 3 -20.91 73.45 -13.68
C ASN A 3 -20.80 72.75 -12.32
N CYS A 4 -21.56 71.70 -12.15
CA CYS A 4 -21.34 70.76 -11.07
C CYS A 4 -21.03 69.42 -11.68
N ILE A 5 -19.73 69.07 -11.69
CA ILE A 5 -19.21 67.85 -12.15
C ILE A 5 -19.57 66.80 -11.09
N LYS A 6 -20.42 65.85 -11.45
CA LYS A 6 -20.68 64.64 -10.64
C LYS A 6 -19.68 63.62 -10.97
N THR A 7 -18.72 63.43 -10.05
CA THR A 7 -17.79 62.30 -10.06
C THR A 7 -18.55 61.03 -9.71
N VAL A 8 -18.73 60.16 -10.69
CA VAL A 8 -19.28 58.82 -10.49
C VAL A 8 -18.12 57.92 -10.11
N CYS A 9 -18.02 57.55 -8.84
CA CYS A 9 -17.14 56.48 -8.38
C CYS A 9 -17.70 55.14 -8.83
N PHE A 10 -17.10 54.57 -9.84
CA PHE A 10 -17.31 53.17 -10.22
C PHE A 10 -16.51 52.29 -9.26
N LEU A 11 -17.17 51.73 -8.27
CA LEU A 11 -16.66 50.66 -7.44
C LEU A 11 -16.61 49.37 -8.29
N PHE A 12 -15.47 49.09 -8.84
CA PHE A 12 -15.17 47.79 -9.48
C PHE A 12 -14.99 46.75 -8.37
N TRP A 13 -16.06 46.04 -8.06
CA TRP A 13 -16.00 44.86 -7.20
C TRP A 13 -15.45 43.69 -8.02
N THR A 14 -14.15 43.55 -8.01
CA THR A 14 -13.48 42.35 -8.54
C THR A 14 -13.78 41.19 -7.60
N CYS A 15 -14.76 40.37 -7.99
CA CYS A 15 -15.00 39.07 -7.41
C CYS A 15 -13.85 38.17 -7.84
N VAL A 16 -12.81 38.02 -6.99
CA VAL A 16 -11.74 37.04 -7.16
C VAL A 16 -12.33 35.69 -6.78
N MET A 17 -12.76 34.96 -7.79
CA MET A 17 -13.04 33.52 -7.65
C MET A 17 -11.72 32.82 -7.36
N PHE A 18 -11.47 32.46 -6.10
CA PHE A 18 -10.48 31.47 -5.75
C PHE A 18 -11.02 30.13 -6.26
N ILE A 19 -10.62 29.75 -7.46
CA ILE A 19 -10.66 28.36 -7.88
C ILE A 19 -9.56 27.70 -7.08
N ALA A 20 -9.92 27.10 -5.93
CA ALA A 20 -9.07 26.12 -5.29
C ALA A 20 -9.05 24.91 -6.24
N CYS A 21 -8.05 24.82 -7.10
CA CYS A 21 -7.63 23.55 -7.64
C CYS A 21 -7.22 22.71 -6.44
N ILE A 22 -8.01 21.73 -6.09
CA ILE A 22 -7.55 20.58 -5.33
C ILE A 22 -6.71 19.81 -6.34
N ASP A 23 -5.42 20.10 -6.39
CA ASP A 23 -4.45 19.20 -6.98
C ASP A 23 -4.42 17.98 -6.05
N ASP A 24 -5.15 16.93 -6.44
CA ASP A 24 -4.90 15.58 -5.99
C ASP A 24 -3.60 15.10 -6.67
N ASP A 25 -2.51 15.83 -6.45
CA ASP A 25 -1.17 15.33 -6.64
C ASP A 25 -0.96 14.27 -5.54
N VAL A 26 -1.28 13.03 -5.89
CA VAL A 26 -0.75 11.86 -5.17
C VAL A 26 0.75 11.95 -5.35
N GLU A 27 1.45 12.62 -4.42
CA GLU A 27 2.91 12.64 -4.39
C GLU A 27 3.38 11.19 -4.40
N GLU A 28 4.06 10.79 -5.49
CA GLU A 28 4.70 9.48 -5.59
C GLU A 28 5.52 9.27 -4.32
N GLY A 29 5.03 8.34 -3.46
CA GLY A 29 5.63 7.80 -2.27
C GLY A 29 6.72 8.61 -1.57
N THR A 30 6.33 9.58 -0.75
CA THR A 30 7.27 10.25 0.17
C THR A 30 7.56 9.41 1.40
N VAL A 31 6.69 8.44 1.71
CA VAL A 31 6.75 7.57 2.88
C VAL A 31 7.59 6.34 2.57
N ASP A 32 8.42 5.94 3.52
CA ASP A 32 9.20 4.70 3.49
C ASP A 32 9.26 4.16 4.92
N LEU A 33 8.22 3.43 5.31
CA LEU A 33 8.01 2.98 6.69
C LEU A 33 9.12 2.05 7.17
N GLN A 34 9.51 2.25 8.41
CA GLN A 34 10.60 1.53 9.07
C GLN A 34 10.12 0.78 10.31
N THR A 35 10.98 -0.09 10.83
CA THR A 35 10.76 -0.77 12.11
C THR A 35 10.52 0.24 13.24
N GLY A 36 9.49 -0.03 14.05
CA GLY A 36 9.05 0.82 15.16
C GLY A 36 7.93 1.79 14.81
N GLU A 37 7.60 1.95 13.52
CA GLU A 37 6.49 2.81 13.09
C GLU A 37 5.16 2.04 13.07
N ASN A 38 4.05 2.76 13.18
CA ASN A 38 2.72 2.19 13.01
C ASN A 38 2.40 2.10 11.52
N ILE A 39 1.65 1.04 11.13
CA ILE A 39 1.12 0.97 9.77
C ILE A 39 0.07 2.08 9.56
N PRO A 40 -0.07 2.57 8.32
CA PRO A 40 -1.08 3.57 7.99
C PRO A 40 -2.50 2.97 8.01
N VAL A 41 -3.49 3.84 7.99
CA VAL A 41 -4.88 3.41 7.77
C VAL A 41 -5.04 3.05 6.29
N PHE A 42 -5.35 1.79 6.01
CA PHE A 42 -5.63 1.31 4.66
C PHE A 42 -6.81 0.34 4.63
N SER A 43 -7.32 0.09 3.45
CA SER A 43 -8.38 -0.89 3.19
C SER A 43 -8.15 -1.54 1.82
N VAL A 44 -8.21 -2.86 1.76
CA VAL A 44 -8.08 -3.64 0.53
C VAL A 44 -9.14 -4.74 0.46
N VAL A 45 -9.55 -5.10 -0.74
CA VAL A 45 -10.44 -6.25 -0.98
C VAL A 45 -9.56 -7.43 -1.39
N MET A 46 -9.67 -8.54 -0.67
CA MET A 46 -8.92 -9.77 -0.95
C MET A 46 -9.58 -10.58 -2.07
N ASP A 47 -8.86 -11.57 -2.59
CA ASP A 47 -9.31 -12.48 -3.66
C ASP A 47 -10.57 -13.30 -3.30
N ASP A 48 -10.81 -13.55 -2.02
CA ASP A 48 -12.03 -14.20 -1.50
C ASP A 48 -13.18 -13.22 -1.23
N GLY A 49 -13.01 -11.93 -1.51
CA GLY A 49 -13.98 -10.86 -1.29
C GLY A 49 -13.99 -10.28 0.12
N GLN A 50 -13.16 -10.77 1.05
CA GLN A 50 -13.05 -10.17 2.37
C GLN A 50 -12.39 -8.78 2.28
N ILE A 51 -12.85 -7.87 3.12
CA ILE A 51 -12.22 -6.55 3.27
C ILE A 51 -11.26 -6.61 4.45
N ILE A 52 -9.99 -6.37 4.17
CA ILE A 52 -8.95 -6.22 5.20
C ILE A 52 -8.63 -4.73 5.37
N THR A 53 -8.67 -4.29 6.60
CA THR A 53 -8.27 -2.93 7.00
C THR A 53 -7.16 -3.02 8.05
N SER A 54 -6.43 -1.93 8.28
CA SER A 54 -5.47 -1.87 9.41
C SER A 54 -6.11 -2.29 10.73
N GLU A 55 -7.35 -1.86 11.01
CA GLU A 55 -8.04 -2.22 12.26
C GLU A 55 -8.37 -3.73 12.36
N THR A 56 -8.66 -4.41 11.22
CA THR A 56 -8.95 -5.85 11.24
C THR A 56 -7.71 -6.71 11.47
N LEU A 57 -6.50 -6.15 11.38
CA LEU A 57 -5.24 -6.82 11.70
C LEU A 57 -4.86 -6.73 13.18
N LYS A 58 -5.52 -5.86 13.93
CA LYS A 58 -5.24 -5.66 15.34
C LYS A 58 -5.50 -6.93 16.16
N GLY A 59 -4.54 -7.28 17.01
CA GLY A 59 -4.62 -8.49 17.85
C GLY A 59 -3.99 -9.74 17.22
N GLU A 60 -3.56 -9.67 15.96
CA GLU A 60 -2.87 -10.74 15.25
C GLU A 60 -1.49 -10.30 14.75
N VAL A 61 -0.52 -11.20 14.75
CA VAL A 61 0.73 -10.97 14.01
C VAL A 61 0.42 -11.05 12.52
N SER A 62 0.85 -10.06 11.76
CA SER A 62 0.50 -9.94 10.34
C SER A 62 1.72 -9.74 9.46
N LEU A 63 1.69 -10.33 8.27
CA LEU A 63 2.63 -10.06 7.19
C LEU A 63 1.91 -9.31 6.08
N ILE A 64 2.31 -8.06 5.82
CA ILE A 64 1.88 -7.32 4.63
C ILE A 64 3.00 -7.41 3.60
N VAL A 65 2.67 -7.95 2.43
CA VAL A 65 3.61 -8.20 1.34
C VAL A 65 3.20 -7.38 0.12
N PHE A 66 4.09 -6.53 -0.36
CA PHE A 66 3.90 -5.85 -1.65
C PHE A 66 4.68 -6.56 -2.74
N PHE A 67 4.01 -6.87 -3.83
CA PHE A 67 4.55 -7.65 -4.94
C PHE A 67 4.06 -7.18 -6.32
N HIS A 68 4.66 -7.74 -7.37
CA HIS A 68 4.17 -7.71 -8.74
C HIS A 68 4.66 -8.97 -9.46
N THR A 69 3.80 -9.71 -10.15
CA THR A 69 4.18 -10.98 -10.79
C THR A 69 5.18 -10.82 -11.94
N GLY A 70 5.30 -9.62 -12.50
CA GLY A 70 6.34 -9.27 -13.48
C GLY A 70 7.71 -8.99 -12.88
N CYS A 71 7.83 -8.83 -11.54
CA CYS A 71 9.09 -8.52 -10.89
C CYS A 71 9.92 -9.80 -10.65
N PRO A 72 11.19 -9.89 -11.14
CA PRO A 72 12.01 -11.09 -10.98
C PRO A 72 12.28 -11.45 -9.51
N ASP A 73 12.48 -10.47 -8.63
CA ASP A 73 12.77 -10.71 -7.23
C ASP A 73 11.52 -11.11 -6.45
N CYS A 74 10.35 -10.56 -6.78
CA CYS A 74 9.08 -11.05 -6.25
C CYS A 74 8.85 -12.53 -6.61
N ARG A 75 9.17 -12.93 -7.84
CA ARG A 75 9.06 -14.33 -8.27
C ARG A 75 9.96 -15.29 -7.51
N LYS A 76 11.09 -14.82 -7.00
CA LYS A 76 11.98 -15.62 -6.11
C LYS A 76 11.43 -15.71 -4.69
N GLU A 77 10.80 -14.64 -4.19
CA GLU A 77 10.34 -14.57 -2.81
C GLU A 77 8.97 -15.19 -2.60
N LEU A 78 8.06 -15.12 -3.58
CA LEU A 78 6.72 -15.69 -3.48
C LEU A 78 6.69 -17.17 -3.07
N PRO A 79 7.58 -18.07 -3.57
CA PRO A 79 7.66 -19.45 -3.07
C PRO A 79 8.10 -19.57 -1.60
N VAL A 80 8.97 -18.67 -1.13
CA VAL A 80 9.39 -18.61 0.29
C VAL A 80 8.20 -18.18 1.16
N LEU A 81 7.47 -17.16 0.73
CA LEU A 81 6.24 -16.69 1.39
C LEU A 81 5.15 -17.78 1.39
N GLN A 82 5.03 -18.56 0.30
CA GLN A 82 4.12 -19.69 0.25
C GLN A 82 4.46 -20.73 1.32
N LYS A 83 5.74 -21.01 1.53
CA LYS A 83 6.18 -21.94 2.59
C LYS A 83 5.87 -21.37 3.98
N ILE A 84 6.15 -20.10 4.22
CA ILE A 84 5.79 -19.41 5.46
C ILE A 84 4.26 -19.48 5.69
N TYR A 85 3.47 -19.25 4.66
CA TYR A 85 2.00 -19.33 4.77
C TYR A 85 1.52 -20.75 5.09
N THR A 86 2.14 -21.76 4.49
CA THR A 86 1.84 -23.17 4.78
C THR A 86 2.11 -23.53 6.23
N ASP A 87 3.26 -23.10 6.76
CA ASP A 87 3.73 -23.48 8.09
C ASP A 87 3.10 -22.62 9.21
N TYR A 88 2.84 -21.34 8.95
CA TYR A 88 2.43 -20.35 9.95
C TYR A 88 1.03 -19.76 9.73
N GLY A 89 0.37 -19.96 8.58
CA GLY A 89 -0.86 -19.28 8.19
C GLY A 89 -2.05 -19.42 9.15
N ARG A 90 -1.98 -20.38 10.11
CA ARG A 90 -2.96 -20.48 11.20
C ARG A 90 -2.67 -19.57 12.39
N ARG A 91 -1.46 -19.00 12.46
CA ARG A 91 -0.97 -18.20 13.59
C ARG A 91 -0.73 -16.74 13.22
N ILE A 92 -0.74 -16.45 11.92
CA ILE A 92 -0.49 -15.12 11.38
C ILE A 92 -1.57 -14.75 10.37
N ARG A 93 -1.74 -13.47 10.15
CA ARG A 93 -2.51 -12.93 9.03
C ARG A 93 -1.57 -12.57 7.89
N MET A 94 -1.68 -13.22 6.74
CA MET A 94 -0.91 -12.84 5.55
C MET A 94 -1.80 -12.04 4.60
N VAL A 95 -1.29 -10.91 4.11
CA VAL A 95 -1.97 -9.99 3.20
C VAL A 95 -1.00 -9.63 2.08
N CYS A 96 -1.09 -10.33 0.94
CA CYS A 96 -0.29 -10.00 -0.23
C CYS A 96 -1.03 -8.95 -1.07
N ILE A 97 -0.43 -7.79 -1.27
CA ILE A 97 -1.03 -6.66 -1.98
C ILE A 97 -0.21 -6.41 -3.24
N SER A 98 -0.83 -6.48 -4.42
CA SER A 98 -0.10 -6.11 -5.62
C SER A 98 0.24 -4.62 -5.59
N ARG A 99 1.42 -4.25 -6.07
CA ARG A 99 1.78 -2.84 -6.17
C ARG A 99 0.86 -2.10 -7.15
N GLU A 100 0.67 -2.72 -8.32
CA GLU A 100 -0.25 -2.31 -9.39
C GLU A 100 -0.34 -3.47 -10.40
N GLU A 101 -1.37 -4.29 -10.32
CA GLU A 101 -1.55 -5.44 -11.20
C GLU A 101 -2.99 -5.91 -11.17
N SER A 102 -3.54 -6.27 -12.32
CA SER A 102 -4.92 -6.74 -12.42
C SER A 102 -5.09 -8.13 -11.78
N SER A 103 -6.29 -8.41 -11.28
CA SER A 103 -6.63 -9.72 -10.74
C SER A 103 -6.41 -10.86 -11.75
N ALA A 104 -6.67 -10.63 -13.04
CA ALA A 104 -6.50 -11.65 -14.07
C ALA A 104 -5.03 -12.05 -14.28
N GLU A 105 -4.09 -11.11 -14.16
CA GLU A 105 -2.65 -11.37 -14.26
C GLU A 105 -2.17 -12.16 -13.05
N ILE A 106 -2.62 -11.78 -11.85
CA ILE A 106 -2.28 -12.46 -10.60
C ILE A 106 -2.81 -13.89 -10.61
N VAL A 107 -4.11 -14.11 -10.92
CA VAL A 107 -4.73 -15.46 -10.98
C VAL A 107 -3.93 -16.37 -11.88
N ARG A 108 -3.59 -15.91 -13.09
CA ARG A 108 -2.80 -16.71 -14.03
C ARG A 108 -1.47 -17.13 -13.43
N TYR A 109 -0.74 -16.20 -12.81
CA TYR A 109 0.56 -16.49 -12.20
C TYR A 109 0.42 -17.45 -10.99
N TRP A 110 -0.62 -17.26 -10.14
CA TRP A 110 -0.91 -18.13 -9.00
C TRP A 110 -1.19 -19.56 -9.44
N ASP A 111 -2.02 -19.73 -10.47
CA ASP A 111 -2.35 -21.05 -11.03
C ASP A 111 -1.11 -21.74 -11.62
N GLU A 112 -0.33 -21.03 -12.44
CA GLU A 112 0.89 -21.54 -13.08
C GLU A 112 1.96 -21.94 -12.06
N ASN A 113 2.01 -21.30 -10.90
CA ASN A 113 3.02 -21.54 -9.86
C ASN A 113 2.47 -22.24 -8.60
N HIS A 114 1.21 -22.70 -8.64
CA HIS A 114 0.54 -23.41 -7.55
C HIS A 114 0.56 -22.64 -6.21
N LEU A 115 0.42 -21.31 -6.26
CA LEU A 115 0.36 -20.45 -5.09
C LEU A 115 -1.06 -20.46 -4.51
N THR A 116 -1.14 -20.42 -3.18
CA THR A 116 -2.40 -20.32 -2.41
C THR A 116 -2.36 -19.16 -1.43
N LEU A 117 -1.42 -18.24 -1.60
CA LEU A 117 -1.32 -17.02 -0.82
C LEU A 117 -2.57 -16.17 -1.02
N PRO A 118 -3.19 -15.64 0.05
CA PRO A 118 -4.27 -14.67 -0.10
C PRO A 118 -3.71 -13.38 -0.69
N TYR A 119 -4.41 -12.79 -1.66
CA TYR A 119 -3.92 -11.59 -2.31
C TYR A 119 -5.03 -10.54 -2.52
N SER A 120 -4.60 -9.32 -2.72
CA SER A 120 -5.42 -8.19 -3.15
C SER A 120 -4.83 -7.59 -4.42
N ALA A 121 -5.61 -7.58 -5.49
CA ALA A 121 -5.25 -6.90 -6.73
C ALA A 121 -5.48 -5.39 -6.59
N GLN A 122 -4.50 -4.59 -6.99
CA GLN A 122 -4.57 -3.14 -6.98
C GLN A 122 -4.32 -2.61 -8.39
N GLU A 123 -5.21 -1.77 -8.92
CA GLU A 123 -5.05 -1.19 -10.24
C GLU A 123 -4.05 -0.03 -10.29
N ASN A 124 -3.63 0.45 -9.11
CA ASN A 124 -2.69 1.55 -8.96
C ASN A 124 -1.88 1.42 -7.66
N ARG A 125 -0.92 2.32 -7.47
CA ARG A 125 0.02 2.30 -6.33
C ARG A 125 -0.47 3.01 -5.07
N THR A 126 -1.72 3.42 -4.99
CA THR A 126 -2.22 4.25 -3.88
C THR A 126 -1.97 3.60 -2.52
N VAL A 127 -2.28 2.30 -2.36
CA VAL A 127 -2.01 1.59 -1.10
C VAL A 127 -0.52 1.40 -0.87
N TYR A 128 0.23 1.03 -1.92
CA TYR A 128 1.68 0.85 -1.84
C TYR A 128 2.40 2.12 -1.37
N TYR A 129 2.04 3.29 -1.90
CA TYR A 129 2.66 4.56 -1.56
C TYR A 129 2.40 5.04 -0.12
N GLN A 130 1.44 4.45 0.57
CA GLN A 130 1.26 4.67 2.00
C GLN A 130 2.33 3.96 2.85
N PHE A 131 3.02 2.97 2.29
CA PHE A 131 4.04 2.16 2.98
C PHE A 131 5.45 2.42 2.49
N ALA A 132 5.64 2.61 1.18
CA ALA A 132 6.95 2.70 0.56
C ALA A 132 6.94 3.58 -0.69
N LYS A 133 8.06 4.28 -0.91
CA LYS A 133 8.27 5.10 -2.11
C LYS A 133 8.74 4.28 -3.32
N SER A 134 9.48 3.19 -3.10
CA SER A 134 10.05 2.38 -4.18
C SER A 134 10.50 0.99 -3.68
N GLY A 135 10.76 0.08 -4.61
CA GLY A 135 11.28 -1.26 -4.36
C GLY A 135 10.18 -2.27 -4.02
N ILE A 136 10.21 -3.41 -4.68
CA ILE A 136 9.45 -4.63 -4.39
C ILE A 136 10.33 -5.84 -4.71
N PRO A 137 10.16 -6.98 -4.01
CA PRO A 137 9.18 -7.21 -2.94
C PRO A 137 9.46 -6.39 -1.69
N ARG A 138 8.43 -6.14 -0.91
CA ARG A 138 8.53 -5.62 0.45
C ARG A 138 7.67 -6.45 1.38
N VAL A 139 8.24 -6.86 2.51
CA VAL A 139 7.51 -7.59 3.55
C VAL A 139 7.61 -6.82 4.86
N TYR A 140 6.47 -6.48 5.40
CA TYR A 140 6.34 -5.87 6.72
C TYR A 140 5.79 -6.91 7.68
N VAL A 141 6.54 -7.22 8.75
CA VAL A 141 6.06 -8.02 9.88
C VAL A 141 5.52 -7.07 10.93
N ILE A 142 4.27 -7.27 11.31
CA ILE A 142 3.50 -6.34 12.14
C ILE A 142 2.99 -7.07 13.36
N ASP A 143 3.14 -6.46 14.53
CA ASP A 143 2.64 -7.02 15.78
C ASP A 143 1.14 -6.77 15.98
N LYS A 144 0.65 -7.25 17.12
CA LYS A 144 -0.77 -7.14 17.53
C LYS A 144 -1.23 -5.72 17.80
N GLU A 145 -0.31 -4.80 18.02
CA GLU A 145 -0.51 -3.38 18.26
C GLU A 145 -0.39 -2.54 16.99
N LEU A 146 -0.22 -3.17 15.81
CA LEU A 146 -0.04 -2.56 14.49
C LEU A 146 1.31 -1.84 14.31
N VAL A 147 2.31 -2.21 15.11
CA VAL A 147 3.68 -1.69 14.98
C VAL A 147 4.51 -2.60 14.09
N ILE A 148 5.25 -2.02 13.17
CA ILE A 148 6.18 -2.74 12.29
C ILE A 148 7.36 -3.24 13.14
N ARG A 149 7.58 -4.55 13.16
CA ARG A 149 8.68 -5.21 13.87
C ARG A 149 9.86 -5.51 12.96
N SER A 150 9.59 -5.80 11.70
CA SER A 150 10.63 -6.05 10.70
C SER A 150 10.18 -5.56 9.32
N VAL A 151 11.14 -5.09 8.53
CA VAL A 151 10.96 -4.71 7.14
C VAL A 151 12.00 -5.46 6.31
N PHE A 152 11.54 -6.24 5.33
CA PHE A 152 12.40 -6.89 4.35
C PHE A 152 12.17 -6.27 2.97
N THR A 153 13.24 -6.15 2.20
CA THR A 153 13.25 -5.49 0.89
C THR A 153 13.82 -6.44 -0.17
N ASP A 154 13.96 -5.94 -1.37
CA ASP A 154 14.55 -6.63 -2.50
C ASP A 154 16.09 -6.83 -2.39
N ASN A 155 16.74 -6.23 -1.39
CA ASN A 155 18.21 -6.35 -1.24
C ASN A 155 18.66 -6.29 0.24
N PRO A 156 18.94 -7.45 0.87
CA PRO A 156 18.72 -8.80 0.35
C PRO A 156 17.25 -9.22 0.42
N LEU A 157 16.88 -10.22 -0.41
CA LEU A 157 15.59 -10.90 -0.26
C LEU A 157 15.54 -11.64 1.07
N ALA A 158 14.37 -11.70 1.69
CA ALA A 158 14.19 -12.45 2.93
C ALA A 158 14.30 -13.95 2.71
N SER A 159 15.10 -14.61 3.54
CA SER A 159 15.10 -16.07 3.61
C SER A 159 13.89 -16.58 4.41
N TYR A 160 13.63 -17.88 4.31
CA TYR A 160 12.61 -18.51 5.15
C TYR A 160 12.93 -18.33 6.64
N GLU A 161 14.20 -18.49 7.00
CA GLU A 161 14.70 -18.37 8.37
C GLU A 161 14.49 -16.94 8.91
N ASP A 162 14.81 -15.92 8.11
CA ASP A 162 14.61 -14.51 8.49
C ASP A 162 13.13 -14.22 8.79
N LEU A 163 12.23 -14.67 7.92
CA LEU A 163 10.79 -14.49 8.10
C LEU A 163 10.25 -15.29 9.29
N ALA A 164 10.72 -16.52 9.48
CA ALA A 164 10.29 -17.39 10.59
C ALA A 164 10.74 -16.85 11.96
N GLU A 165 11.91 -16.21 12.03
CA GLU A 165 12.42 -15.57 13.26
C GLU A 165 11.66 -14.28 13.58
N ALA A 166 11.18 -13.56 12.55
CA ALA A 166 10.47 -12.31 12.71
C ALA A 166 8.99 -12.48 13.11
N ILE A 167 8.39 -13.69 12.98
CA ILE A 167 7.00 -14.03 13.32
C ILE A 167 6.89 -14.43 14.80
#